data_3eee7dc92ab10cde94424ef9232dfda6
#
_entry.id   3eee7dc92ab10cde94424ef9232dfda6
#
_cell.length_a   1.000
_cell.length_b   1.000
_cell.length_c   1.000
_cell.angle_alpha   90.00
_cell.angle_beta   90.00
_cell.angle_gamma   90.00
#
_symmetry.space_group_name_H-M   'P 1'
#
loop_
_entity.id
_entity.type
_entity.pdbx_description
1 polymer ?
#
loop_
_entity_poly.entity_id
_entity_poly.type
_entity_poly.pdbx_seq_one_letter_code
_entity_poly.pdbx_strand_id
1 'polypeptide(L)'
;MNDFLHKLPQFVGNHLALSLAFVALVIALVVTQVMVLLRKYTELTPAGLTQLINRDTPLLIDLSAIADFEKMHVPGAKNVVMSQFDPENKDIAKARELPVVVMDKDGRTSDGAAQRLIKAGFTRVYTLGGGVLAWQQAQLPVAKGKN
;
A
#
# COMPACT_ATOMS: atom_id res chain seq x y z
N MET A 1 25.82 -6.95 -33.75
CA MET A 1 25.81 -6.65 -32.31
C MET A 1 27.03 -5.85 -31.88
N ASN A 2 28.19 -6.09 -32.46
CA ASN A 2 29.45 -5.39 -32.11
C ASN A 2 29.45 -3.91 -32.50
N ASP A 3 28.86 -3.50 -33.65
CA ASP A 3 28.81 -2.10 -34.10
C ASP A 3 28.02 -1.18 -33.15
N PHE A 4 27.03 -1.71 -32.46
CA PHE A 4 26.25 -0.95 -31.47
C PHE A 4 27.09 -0.58 -30.26
N LEU A 5 27.86 -1.54 -29.74
CA LEU A 5 28.73 -1.31 -28.58
C LEU A 5 29.84 -0.30 -28.85
N HIS A 6 30.38 -0.26 -30.08
CA HIS A 6 31.40 0.71 -30.47
C HIS A 6 30.87 2.14 -30.67
N LYS A 7 29.56 2.28 -31.00
CA LYS A 7 28.90 3.59 -31.19
C LYS A 7 28.37 4.20 -29.89
N LEU A 8 28.17 3.39 -28.85
CA LEU A 8 27.69 3.86 -27.56
C LEU A 8 28.50 4.98 -26.93
N PRO A 9 29.87 4.91 -26.86
CA PRO A 9 30.66 5.97 -26.27
C PRO A 9 30.54 7.30 -27.03
N GLN A 10 30.43 7.26 -28.35
CA GLN A 10 30.24 8.46 -29.17
C GLN A 10 28.86 9.07 -28.98
N PHE A 11 27.83 8.24 -28.86
CA PHE A 11 26.47 8.70 -28.57
C PHE A 11 26.37 9.36 -27.20
N VAL A 12 26.97 8.76 -26.18
CA VAL A 12 26.99 9.29 -24.80
C VAL A 12 27.76 10.65 -24.78
N GLY A 13 28.87 10.75 -25.46
CA GLY A 13 29.63 11.99 -25.54
C GLY A 13 28.92 13.13 -26.26
N ASN A 14 28.16 12.82 -27.32
CA ASN A 14 27.39 13.80 -28.10
C ASN A 14 26.06 14.20 -27.47
N HIS A 15 25.52 13.37 -26.57
CA HIS A 15 24.20 13.57 -25.93
C HIS A 15 24.27 13.39 -24.41
N LEU A 16 25.26 14.03 -23.79
CA LEU A 16 25.55 13.88 -22.35
C LEU A 16 24.31 14.13 -21.47
N ALA A 17 23.54 15.18 -21.76
CA ALA A 17 22.33 15.51 -21.00
C ALA A 17 21.27 14.43 -21.09
N LEU A 18 21.02 13.87 -22.28
CA LEU A 18 20.06 12.77 -22.48
C LEU A 18 20.53 11.48 -21.82
N SER A 19 21.83 11.19 -21.90
CA SER A 19 22.42 10.01 -21.27
C SER A 19 22.33 10.07 -19.76
N LEU A 20 22.59 11.23 -19.15
CA LEU A 20 22.44 11.45 -17.71
C LEU A 20 20.97 11.33 -17.28
N ALA A 21 20.04 11.91 -18.03
CA ALA A 21 18.61 11.79 -17.76
C ALA A 21 18.14 10.33 -17.83
N PHE A 22 18.60 9.57 -18.80
CA PHE A 22 18.27 8.14 -18.93
C PHE A 22 18.82 7.32 -17.75
N VAL A 23 20.08 7.51 -17.37
CA VAL A 23 20.70 6.85 -16.22
C VAL A 23 19.95 7.20 -14.93
N ALA A 24 19.61 8.47 -14.72
CA ALA A 24 18.83 8.90 -13.56
C ALA A 24 17.45 8.22 -13.52
N LEU A 25 16.77 8.09 -14.66
CA LEU A 25 15.49 7.38 -14.76
C LEU A 25 15.64 5.90 -14.42
N VAL A 26 16.67 5.23 -14.95
CA VAL A 26 16.93 3.81 -14.66
C VAL A 26 17.21 3.61 -13.17
N ILE A 27 18.04 4.47 -12.56
CA ILE A 27 18.32 4.42 -11.12
C ILE A 27 17.03 4.60 -10.32
N ALA A 28 16.20 5.58 -10.66
CA ALA A 28 14.93 5.81 -10.00
C ALA A 28 14.01 4.58 -10.08
N LEU A 29 13.91 3.93 -11.24
CA LEU A 29 13.15 2.70 -11.43
C LEU A 29 13.70 1.55 -10.58
N VAL A 30 15.03 1.36 -10.56
CA VAL A 30 15.65 0.30 -9.75
C VAL A 30 15.41 0.55 -8.27
N VAL A 31 15.58 1.79 -7.79
CA VAL A 31 15.32 2.16 -6.38
C VAL A 31 13.87 1.88 -6.00
N THR A 32 12.90 2.26 -6.86
CA THR A 32 11.48 1.97 -6.59
C THR A 32 11.19 0.48 -6.52
N GLN A 33 11.77 -0.33 -7.41
CA GLN A 33 11.61 -1.79 -7.39
C GLN A 33 12.23 -2.42 -6.13
N VAL A 34 13.42 -1.99 -5.74
CA VAL A 34 14.08 -2.47 -4.51
C VAL A 34 13.24 -2.09 -3.28
N MET A 35 12.70 -0.89 -3.22
CA MET A 35 11.81 -0.47 -2.12
C MET A 35 10.55 -1.35 -2.03
N VAL A 36 9.95 -1.73 -3.16
CA VAL A 36 8.81 -2.66 -3.20
C VAL A 36 9.21 -4.04 -2.69
N LEU A 37 10.35 -4.58 -3.12
CA LEU A 37 10.84 -5.89 -2.67
C LEU A 37 11.19 -5.93 -1.18
N LEU A 38 11.61 -4.80 -0.60
CA LEU A 38 11.94 -4.68 0.83
C LEU A 38 10.71 -4.42 1.71
N ARG A 39 9.51 -4.28 1.14
CA ARG A 39 8.29 -4.14 1.92
C ARG A 39 8.05 -5.39 2.76
N LYS A 40 7.86 -5.22 4.05
CA LYS A 40 7.54 -6.30 5.01
C LYS A 40 6.03 -6.50 5.19
N TYR A 41 5.20 -5.87 4.37
CA TYR A 41 3.76 -6.03 4.33
C TYR A 41 3.31 -6.45 2.94
N THR A 42 2.15 -7.06 2.84
CA THR A 42 1.61 -7.57 1.57
C THR A 42 0.41 -6.73 1.13
N GLU A 43 0.43 -6.29 -0.12
CA GLU A 43 -0.73 -5.67 -0.75
C GLU A 43 -1.71 -6.74 -1.22
N LEU A 44 -2.96 -6.64 -0.79
CA LEU A 44 -4.04 -7.55 -1.18
C LEU A 44 -4.90 -6.93 -2.27
N THR A 45 -5.37 -7.76 -3.18
CA THR A 45 -6.49 -7.43 -4.05
C THR A 45 -7.80 -7.51 -3.26
N PRO A 46 -8.92 -6.93 -3.74
CA PRO A 46 -10.23 -7.11 -3.11
C PRO A 46 -10.61 -8.57 -2.91
N ALA A 47 -10.33 -9.44 -3.89
CA ALA A 47 -10.55 -10.89 -3.77
C ALA A 47 -9.66 -11.51 -2.68
N GLY A 48 -8.39 -11.10 -2.61
CA GLY A 48 -7.46 -11.56 -1.56
C GLY A 48 -7.90 -11.15 -0.17
N LEU A 49 -8.39 -9.92 -0.01
CA LEU A 49 -8.96 -9.45 1.26
C LEU A 49 -10.22 -10.25 1.65
N THR A 50 -11.10 -10.54 0.69
CA THR A 50 -12.28 -11.39 0.94
C THR A 50 -11.87 -12.77 1.45
N GLN A 51 -10.86 -13.39 0.84
CA GLN A 51 -10.34 -14.67 1.30
C GLN A 51 -9.76 -14.60 2.71
N LEU A 52 -9.02 -13.52 3.02
CA LEU A 52 -8.45 -13.31 4.35
C LEU A 52 -9.56 -13.14 5.41
N ILE A 53 -10.60 -12.36 5.12
CA ILE A 53 -11.75 -12.17 6.01
C ILE A 53 -12.46 -13.51 6.28
N ASN A 54 -12.62 -14.35 5.26
CA ASN A 54 -13.32 -15.62 5.39
C ASN A 54 -12.50 -16.69 6.14
N ARG A 55 -11.17 -16.62 6.07
CA ARG A 55 -10.29 -17.60 6.68
C ARG A 55 -9.85 -17.21 8.10
N ASP A 56 -9.53 -15.96 8.27
CA ASP A 56 -9.07 -15.38 9.53
C ASP A 56 -10.03 -14.27 9.96
N THR A 57 -9.89 -13.77 11.17
CA THR A 57 -10.60 -12.58 11.66
C THR A 57 -9.64 -11.39 11.71
N PRO A 58 -9.33 -10.76 10.56
CA PRO A 58 -8.39 -9.65 10.54
C PRO A 58 -8.97 -8.41 11.21
N LEU A 59 -8.11 -7.60 11.81
CA LEU A 59 -8.46 -6.24 12.17
C LEU A 59 -8.42 -5.38 10.91
N LEU A 60 -9.56 -4.82 10.51
CA LEU A 60 -9.68 -3.92 9.37
C LEU A 60 -9.67 -2.48 9.85
N ILE A 61 -8.72 -1.67 9.37
CA ILE A 61 -8.57 -0.26 9.72
C ILE A 61 -8.71 0.57 8.45
N ASP A 62 -9.67 1.47 8.43
CA ASP A 62 -9.88 2.43 7.37
C ASP A 62 -9.35 3.80 7.79
N LEU A 63 -8.36 4.29 7.06
CA LEU A 63 -7.65 5.55 7.33
C LEU A 63 -8.30 6.76 6.65
N SER A 64 -9.40 6.55 5.93
CA SER A 64 -10.13 7.60 5.21
C SER A 64 -10.65 8.67 6.17
N ALA A 65 -10.89 9.85 5.62
CA ALA A 65 -11.62 10.89 6.34
C ALA A 65 -13.00 10.36 6.78
N ILE A 66 -13.47 10.81 7.94
CA ILE A 66 -14.74 10.36 8.54
C ILE A 66 -15.90 10.45 7.53
N ALA A 67 -15.99 11.56 6.78
CA ALA A 67 -17.04 11.76 5.79
C ALA A 67 -16.99 10.75 4.63
N ASP A 68 -15.80 10.32 4.20
CA ASP A 68 -15.64 9.30 3.17
C ASP A 68 -15.99 7.90 3.72
N PHE A 69 -15.56 7.60 4.94
CA PHE A 69 -15.90 6.36 5.63
C PHE A 69 -17.41 6.20 5.83
N GLU A 70 -18.09 7.26 6.28
CA GLU A 70 -19.56 7.25 6.47
C GLU A 70 -20.33 7.03 5.16
N LYS A 71 -19.78 7.51 4.04
CA LYS A 71 -20.38 7.28 2.72
C LYS A 71 -20.24 5.83 2.27
N MET A 72 -19.08 5.23 2.51
CA MET A 72 -18.76 3.90 2.03
C MET A 72 -17.47 3.37 2.67
N HIS A 73 -17.55 2.17 3.25
CA HIS A 73 -16.39 1.45 3.78
C HIS A 73 -16.55 -0.06 3.64
N VAL A 74 -15.47 -0.80 3.81
CA VAL A 74 -15.50 -2.25 3.85
C VAL A 74 -16.22 -2.71 5.12
N PRO A 75 -17.19 -3.62 5.04
CA PRO A 75 -17.91 -4.11 6.22
C PRO A 75 -16.97 -4.64 7.31
N GLY A 76 -17.16 -4.19 8.55
CA GLY A 76 -16.33 -4.56 9.69
C GLY A 76 -15.07 -3.71 9.88
N ALA A 77 -14.77 -2.78 8.96
CA ALA A 77 -13.65 -1.85 9.12
C ALA A 77 -13.93 -0.81 10.22
N LYS A 78 -12.89 -0.48 10.98
CA LYS A 78 -12.92 0.61 11.96
C LYS A 78 -12.26 1.84 11.36
N ASN A 79 -12.90 2.99 11.49
CA ASN A 79 -12.33 4.24 11.02
C ASN A 79 -11.33 4.79 12.04
N VAL A 80 -10.10 4.97 11.61
CA VAL A 80 -9.03 5.65 12.35
C VAL A 80 -8.32 6.56 11.37
N VAL A 81 -8.64 7.84 11.33
CA VAL A 81 -8.00 8.78 10.41
C VAL A 81 -6.48 8.78 10.57
N MET A 82 -5.74 8.92 9.47
CA MET A 82 -4.28 8.79 9.46
C MET A 82 -3.57 9.69 10.48
N SER A 83 -4.12 10.89 10.74
CA SER A 83 -3.57 11.83 11.73
C SER A 83 -3.66 11.32 13.18
N GLN A 84 -4.60 10.42 13.46
CA GLN A 84 -4.82 9.83 14.78
C GLN A 84 -4.35 8.37 14.85
N PHE A 85 -3.81 7.85 13.75
CA PHE A 85 -3.35 6.47 13.69
C PHE A 85 -2.10 6.27 14.54
N ASP A 86 -2.23 5.43 15.57
CA ASP A 86 -1.16 5.06 16.47
C ASP A 86 -1.16 3.54 16.69
N PRO A 87 -0.12 2.82 16.23
CA PRO A 87 0.01 1.37 16.45
C PRO A 87 0.03 0.96 17.92
N GLU A 88 0.44 1.86 18.82
CA GLU A 88 0.47 1.61 20.27
C GLU A 88 -0.89 1.84 20.95
N ASN A 89 -1.87 2.37 20.24
CA ASN A 89 -3.23 2.48 20.76
C ASN A 89 -3.71 1.09 21.20
N LYS A 90 -4.34 1.02 22.39
CA LYS A 90 -4.76 -0.26 23.01
C LYS A 90 -5.62 -1.13 22.11
N ASP A 91 -6.49 -0.53 21.31
CA ASP A 91 -7.40 -1.27 20.44
C ASP A 91 -6.69 -1.87 19.22
N ILE A 92 -5.62 -1.25 18.76
CA ILE A 92 -4.77 -1.73 17.67
C ILE A 92 -3.72 -2.70 18.21
N ALA A 93 -3.07 -2.36 19.33
CA ALA A 93 -2.01 -3.17 19.93
C ALA A 93 -2.47 -4.58 20.33
N LYS A 94 -3.74 -4.77 20.69
CA LYS A 94 -4.34 -6.09 20.95
C LYS A 94 -4.26 -7.04 19.74
N ALA A 95 -4.24 -6.50 18.54
CA ALA A 95 -4.23 -7.26 17.29
C ALA A 95 -2.81 -7.56 16.79
N ARG A 96 -1.78 -7.41 17.63
CA ARG A 96 -0.37 -7.58 17.22
C ARG A 96 -0.08 -8.99 16.66
N GLU A 97 -0.76 -10.00 17.17
CA GLU A 97 -0.69 -11.39 16.72
C GLU A 97 -1.70 -11.74 15.61
N LEU A 98 -2.64 -10.85 15.32
CA LEU A 98 -3.68 -11.05 14.30
C LEU A 98 -3.27 -10.44 12.96
N PRO A 99 -3.87 -10.86 11.84
CA PRO A 99 -3.76 -10.13 10.59
C PRO A 99 -4.36 -8.74 10.76
N VAL A 100 -3.62 -7.71 10.38
CA VAL A 100 -4.10 -6.33 10.35
C VAL A 100 -4.06 -5.82 8.92
N VAL A 101 -5.20 -5.33 8.45
CA VAL A 101 -5.33 -4.73 7.12
C VAL A 101 -5.59 -3.25 7.28
N VAL A 102 -4.71 -2.43 6.75
CA VAL A 102 -4.90 -0.99 6.66
C VAL A 102 -5.31 -0.62 5.24
N MET A 103 -6.31 0.20 5.14
CA MET A 103 -6.84 0.69 3.87
C MET A 103 -7.21 2.16 3.98
N ASP A 104 -7.31 2.80 2.85
CA ASP A 104 -7.81 4.15 2.71
C ASP A 104 -8.71 4.22 1.47
N LYS A 105 -9.17 5.38 1.10
CA LYS A 105 -10.09 5.56 -0.01
C LYS A 105 -9.55 5.03 -1.34
N ASP A 106 -8.29 5.33 -1.67
CA ASP A 106 -7.68 5.08 -2.97
C ASP A 106 -6.33 4.32 -2.94
N GLY A 107 -5.89 3.89 -1.76
CA GLY A 107 -4.66 3.10 -1.59
C GLY A 107 -3.37 3.91 -1.47
N ARG A 108 -3.43 5.24 -1.32
CA ARG A 108 -2.23 6.10 -1.30
C ARG A 108 -1.62 6.26 0.09
N THR A 109 -2.43 6.22 1.13
CA THR A 109 -2.03 6.54 2.51
C THR A 109 -1.70 5.29 3.32
N SER A 110 -2.26 4.15 2.95
CA SER A 110 -2.15 2.89 3.70
C SER A 110 -0.74 2.36 3.83
N ASP A 111 0.14 2.62 2.87
CA ASP A 111 1.55 2.18 2.92
C ASP A 111 2.30 2.78 4.13
N GLY A 112 2.08 4.05 4.43
CA GLY A 112 2.68 4.72 5.59
C GLY A 112 2.23 4.10 6.91
N ALA A 113 0.95 3.78 7.04
CA ALA A 113 0.40 3.12 8.22
C ALA A 113 0.92 1.68 8.36
N ALA A 114 1.00 0.93 7.25
CA ALA A 114 1.56 -0.42 7.25
C ALA A 114 3.01 -0.45 7.73
N GLN A 115 3.84 0.50 7.28
CA GLN A 115 5.22 0.63 7.75
C GLN A 115 5.29 0.95 9.26
N ARG A 116 4.40 1.78 9.78
CA ARG A 116 4.33 2.08 11.22
C ARG A 116 3.96 0.85 12.04
N LEU A 117 3.02 0.02 11.54
CA LEU A 117 2.66 -1.26 12.17
C LEU A 117 3.85 -2.22 12.20
N ILE A 118 4.57 -2.38 11.08
CA ILE A 118 5.77 -3.24 11.04
C ILE A 118 6.82 -2.78 12.05
N LYS A 119 7.08 -1.47 12.14
CA LYS A 119 8.02 -0.90 13.11
C LYS A 119 7.58 -1.14 14.57
N ALA A 120 6.28 -1.19 14.82
CA ALA A 120 5.70 -1.48 16.12
C ALA A 120 5.63 -2.98 16.46
N GLY A 121 6.17 -3.86 15.60
CA GLY A 121 6.28 -5.30 15.86
C GLY A 121 5.10 -6.14 15.39
N PHE A 122 4.22 -5.61 14.55
CA PHE A 122 3.17 -6.40 13.91
C PHE A 122 3.78 -7.31 12.84
N THR A 123 3.40 -8.59 12.82
CA THR A 123 4.00 -9.61 11.96
C THR A 123 3.19 -9.89 10.69
N ARG A 124 1.87 -9.68 10.73
CA ARG A 124 0.95 -9.97 9.63
C ARG A 124 0.22 -8.69 9.21
N VAL A 125 0.91 -7.86 8.44
CA VAL A 125 0.40 -6.55 7.99
C VAL A 125 0.09 -6.59 6.51
N TYR A 126 -1.08 -6.09 6.16
CA TYR A 126 -1.60 -6.04 4.80
C TYR A 126 -2.15 -4.66 4.47
N THR A 127 -2.13 -4.33 3.18
CA THR A 127 -2.83 -3.17 2.62
C THR A 127 -3.83 -3.62 1.58
N LEU A 128 -4.85 -2.80 1.30
CA LEU A 128 -5.79 -3.04 0.22
C LEU A 128 -5.38 -2.21 -1.01
N GLY A 129 -4.94 -2.88 -2.05
CA GLY A 129 -4.56 -2.26 -3.32
C GLY A 129 -5.73 -1.50 -3.95
N GLY A 130 -5.52 -0.22 -4.28
CA GLY A 130 -6.56 0.67 -4.79
C GLY A 130 -7.62 1.10 -3.76
N GLY A 131 -7.46 0.71 -2.50
CA GLY A 131 -8.31 1.13 -1.39
C GLY A 131 -9.77 0.70 -1.50
N VAL A 132 -10.64 1.41 -0.79
CA VAL A 132 -12.09 1.14 -0.77
C VAL A 132 -12.73 1.32 -2.16
N LEU A 133 -12.17 2.19 -3.01
CA LEU A 133 -12.64 2.34 -4.39
C LEU A 133 -12.44 1.06 -5.20
N ALA A 134 -11.30 0.38 -5.07
CA ALA A 134 -11.07 -0.91 -5.75
C ALA A 134 -12.01 -2.00 -5.22
N TRP A 135 -12.30 -2.00 -3.93
CA TRP A 135 -13.31 -2.89 -3.32
C TRP A 135 -14.69 -2.68 -3.93
N GLN A 136 -15.12 -1.43 -4.09
CA GLN A 136 -16.40 -1.10 -4.73
C GLN A 136 -16.41 -1.47 -6.22
N GLN A 137 -15.33 -1.21 -6.95
CA GLN A 137 -15.21 -1.57 -8.37
C GLN A 137 -15.29 -3.09 -8.60
N ALA A 138 -14.83 -3.87 -7.62
CA ALA A 138 -14.99 -5.33 -7.61
C ALA A 138 -16.42 -5.78 -7.26
N GLN A 139 -17.37 -4.84 -7.11
CA GLN A 139 -18.79 -5.10 -6.78
C GLN A 139 -18.97 -5.88 -5.49
N LEU A 140 -18.07 -5.72 -4.53
CA LEU A 140 -18.16 -6.33 -3.21
C LEU A 140 -19.05 -5.49 -2.28
N PRO A 141 -19.67 -6.11 -1.27
CA PRO A 141 -20.54 -5.43 -0.33
C PRO A 141 -19.82 -4.26 0.37
N VAL A 142 -20.52 -3.14 0.50
CA VAL A 142 -20.05 -1.96 1.23
C VAL A 142 -21.00 -1.64 2.38
N ALA A 143 -20.45 -1.12 3.46
CA ALA A 143 -21.23 -0.57 4.57
C ALA A 143 -21.23 0.96 4.50
N LYS A 144 -22.21 1.57 5.16
CA LYS A 144 -22.40 3.02 5.26
C LYS A 144 -22.69 3.40 6.71
N GLY A 145 -22.39 4.66 7.05
CA GLY A 145 -22.66 5.19 8.37
C GLY A 145 -21.48 5.06 9.32
N LYS A 146 -21.73 5.38 10.57
CA LYS A 146 -20.74 5.24 11.67
C LYS A 146 -20.66 3.80 12.13
N ASN A 147 -19.51 3.43 12.67
CA ASN A 147 -19.37 2.15 13.41
C ASN A 147 -20.16 2.19 14.69
#